data_8937729ab371c1a6359ade4fdedb35f3
#
_entry.id   8937729ab371c1a6359ade4fdedb35f3
#
_cell.length_a   1.000
_cell.length_b   1.000
_cell.length_c   1.000
_cell.angle_alpha   90.00
_cell.angle_beta   90.00
_cell.angle_gamma   90.00
#
_symmetry.space_group_name_H-M   'P 1'
#
loop_
_entity.id
_entity.type
_entity.pdbx_description
1 polymer ?
#
loop_
_entity_poly.entity_id
_entity_poly.type
_entity_poly.pdbx_seq_one_letter_code
_entity_poly.pdbx_strand_id
1 'polypeptide(L)'
;MPPKSPLPPRHGLQAAWVRTPDRDPSSPAPWSTMRDWLVEKLAPTPEEVDELLAAGQFVDDRGRPWTGREPYRPHTFVWFHRTLRDEPEVPGELTVLYRDERIVVFDKPHFLATIPRGRHVVQSAVVKAREALGLPELSAAHRLDRGTAGVLLMTAERRWRAPYQSVFAERLATKTYRAIAADDPRLAFPLRVESHLVKRVGTLQAETLDAPPNAFTDIDVVERRGGLALYEVRPLTGKTHQIRAHFHQLGIPLLGDPLYPDVTEVEIDDFSMPLSLLAYRLEFADPVDGTPRRFTSARQLHFPTP
;
A
#
# COMPACT_ATOMS: atom_id res chain seq x y z
N MET A 1 18.72 11.30 -2.51
CA MET A 1 18.26 9.90 -2.60
C MET A 1 19.38 8.99 -2.15
N PRO A 2 19.12 7.84 -1.52
CA PRO A 2 20.18 6.90 -1.18
C PRO A 2 20.88 6.40 -2.45
N PRO A 3 22.15 6.02 -2.38
CA PRO A 3 22.84 5.36 -3.48
C PRO A 3 22.17 4.03 -3.85
N LYS A 4 22.61 3.43 -4.96
CA LYS A 4 22.12 2.09 -5.34
C LYS A 4 22.57 1.09 -4.26
N SER A 5 21.65 0.21 -3.83
CA SER A 5 21.98 -0.84 -2.86
C SER A 5 23.09 -1.76 -3.39
N PRO A 6 24.13 -2.04 -2.60
CA PRO A 6 25.12 -3.05 -2.95
C PRO A 6 24.60 -4.49 -2.77
N LEU A 7 23.53 -4.66 -1.98
CA LEU A 7 22.89 -5.95 -1.74
C LEU A 7 21.81 -6.22 -2.79
N PRO A 8 21.72 -7.45 -3.32
CA PRO A 8 20.65 -7.85 -4.21
C PRO A 8 19.30 -7.86 -3.47
N PRO A 9 18.16 -7.78 -4.19
CA PRO A 9 16.86 -8.02 -3.60
C PRO A 9 16.78 -9.44 -3.01
N ARG A 10 16.07 -9.58 -1.89
CA ARG A 10 15.83 -10.87 -1.23
C ARG A 10 14.32 -11.01 -0.94
N HIS A 11 13.72 -12.13 -1.33
CA HIS A 11 12.26 -12.35 -1.20
C HIS A 11 11.43 -11.18 -1.76
N GLY A 12 11.69 -10.75 -2.99
CA GLY A 12 10.98 -9.63 -3.63
C GLY A 12 11.19 -8.25 -2.98
N LEU A 13 11.99 -8.17 -1.90
CA LEU A 13 12.26 -6.95 -1.15
C LEU A 13 13.63 -6.38 -1.49
N GLN A 14 13.69 -5.05 -1.61
CA GLN A 14 14.97 -4.34 -1.68
C GLN A 14 15.62 -4.33 -0.30
N ALA A 15 16.95 -4.32 -0.26
CA ALA A 15 17.67 -4.15 0.98
C ALA A 15 17.25 -2.84 1.67
N ALA A 16 17.17 -2.89 2.99
CA ALA A 16 16.96 -1.73 3.82
C ALA A 16 18.26 -0.97 4.00
N TRP A 17 18.15 0.27 4.41
CA TRP A 17 19.29 1.10 4.77
C TRP A 17 18.95 2.02 5.93
N VAL A 18 19.97 2.34 6.67
CA VAL A 18 20.00 3.44 7.65
C VAL A 18 21.19 4.34 7.32
N ARG A 19 21.09 5.62 7.63
CA ARG A 19 22.15 6.58 7.41
C ARG A 19 22.49 7.27 8.71
N THR A 20 23.78 7.32 9.03
CA THR A 20 24.25 8.08 10.17
C THR A 20 23.94 9.56 9.97
N PRO A 21 23.48 10.26 11.03
CA PRO A 21 23.14 11.66 10.94
C PRO A 21 24.31 12.54 10.54
N ASP A 22 23.97 13.68 9.96
CA ASP A 22 24.89 14.77 9.70
C ASP A 22 25.28 15.39 11.03
N ARG A 23 26.55 15.75 11.19
CA ARG A 23 27.05 16.29 12.46
C ARG A 23 27.94 17.52 12.25
N ASP A 24 27.84 18.43 13.19
CA ASP A 24 28.83 19.47 13.38
C ASP A 24 30.16 18.81 13.82
N PRO A 25 31.24 18.97 13.07
CA PRO A 25 32.54 18.42 13.43
C PRO A 25 33.08 18.88 14.81
N SER A 26 32.59 20.01 15.31
CA SER A 26 32.94 20.57 16.61
C SER A 26 32.27 19.90 17.81
N SER A 27 31.23 19.11 17.57
CA SER A 27 30.48 18.40 18.62
C SER A 27 30.93 16.94 18.74
N PRO A 28 31.29 16.42 19.93
CA PRO A 28 31.68 15.02 20.13
C PRO A 28 30.50 14.09 19.77
N ALA A 29 30.81 12.95 19.10
CA ALA A 29 29.77 11.96 18.79
C ALA A 29 29.24 11.31 20.06
N PRO A 30 27.92 11.12 20.24
CA PRO A 30 27.40 10.33 21.35
C PRO A 30 27.76 8.84 21.22
N TRP A 31 28.19 8.42 20.03
CA TRP A 31 28.59 7.05 19.72
C TRP A 31 30.09 6.98 19.44
N SER A 32 30.79 6.02 20.07
CA SER A 32 32.20 5.77 19.83
C SER A 32 32.40 4.92 18.58
N THR A 33 31.50 3.97 18.34
CA THR A 33 31.60 3.00 17.24
C THR A 33 30.34 2.98 16.37
N MET A 34 30.47 2.36 15.20
CA MET A 34 29.29 2.08 14.32
C MET A 34 28.31 1.13 15.01
N ARG A 35 28.80 0.20 15.85
CA ARG A 35 27.93 -0.68 16.65
C ARG A 35 27.04 0.11 17.62
N ASP A 36 27.63 1.04 18.40
CA ASP A 36 26.88 1.82 19.38
C ASP A 36 25.71 2.56 18.73
N TRP A 37 25.96 3.13 17.55
CA TRP A 37 24.92 3.80 16.77
C TRP A 37 23.86 2.84 16.23
N LEU A 38 24.26 1.66 15.73
CA LEU A 38 23.32 0.65 15.22
C LEU A 38 22.39 0.14 16.32
N VAL A 39 22.91 -0.10 17.53
CA VAL A 39 22.13 -0.53 18.69
C VAL A 39 21.07 0.53 19.05
N GLU A 40 21.43 1.80 19.08
CA GLU A 40 20.48 2.87 19.37
C GLU A 40 19.44 3.07 18.26
N LYS A 41 19.85 2.91 16.99
CA LYS A 41 19.02 3.22 15.83
C LYS A 41 18.06 2.11 15.46
N LEU A 42 18.42 0.87 15.66
CA LEU A 42 17.61 -0.30 15.30
C LEU A 42 16.80 -0.79 16.50
N ALA A 43 15.63 -1.35 16.24
CA ALA A 43 14.77 -1.93 17.27
C ALA A 43 15.28 -3.25 17.89
N PRO A 44 16.17 -4.06 17.25
CA PRO A 44 16.76 -5.26 17.85
C PRO A 44 17.51 -4.96 19.14
N THR A 45 17.65 -6.00 19.99
CA THR A 45 18.49 -5.93 21.19
C THR A 45 19.98 -5.75 20.82
N PRO A 46 20.84 -5.28 21.75
CA PRO A 46 22.27 -5.20 21.48
C PRO A 46 22.88 -6.53 21.02
N GLU A 47 22.43 -7.64 21.58
CA GLU A 47 22.87 -9.01 21.25
C GLU A 47 22.51 -9.37 19.81
N GLU A 48 21.27 -9.07 19.37
CA GLU A 48 20.83 -9.29 17.98
C GLU A 48 21.64 -8.45 16.98
N VAL A 49 22.02 -7.21 17.34
CA VAL A 49 22.88 -6.37 16.50
C VAL A 49 24.29 -7.00 16.40
N ASP A 50 24.82 -7.54 17.50
CA ASP A 50 26.11 -8.22 17.52
C ASP A 50 26.12 -9.48 16.65
N GLU A 51 25.04 -10.28 16.71
CA GLU A 51 24.87 -11.46 15.86
C GLU A 51 24.84 -11.08 14.37
N LEU A 52 24.07 -10.03 14.02
CA LEU A 52 23.98 -9.54 12.65
C LEU A 52 25.31 -8.97 12.13
N LEU A 53 26.08 -8.28 12.98
CA LEU A 53 27.43 -7.82 12.67
C LEU A 53 28.40 -8.99 12.47
N ALA A 54 28.39 -9.97 13.38
CA ALA A 54 29.23 -11.17 13.27
C ALA A 54 28.90 -12.01 12.03
N ALA A 55 27.61 -12.05 11.63
CA ALA A 55 27.17 -12.70 10.40
C ALA A 55 27.42 -11.87 9.12
N GLY A 56 28.04 -10.70 9.22
CA GLY A 56 28.31 -9.81 8.09
C GLY A 56 27.07 -9.28 7.36
N GLN A 57 25.95 -9.19 8.06
CA GLN A 57 24.66 -8.78 7.45
C GLN A 57 24.53 -7.27 7.28
N PHE A 58 25.32 -6.46 7.99
CA PHE A 58 25.44 -5.03 7.76
C PHE A 58 26.60 -4.75 6.81
N VAL A 59 26.34 -4.03 5.71
CA VAL A 59 27.39 -3.70 4.73
C VAL A 59 27.43 -2.21 4.42
N ASP A 60 28.61 -1.74 3.98
CA ASP A 60 28.80 -0.39 3.48
C ASP A 60 28.26 -0.23 2.04
N ASP A 61 28.39 0.94 1.44
CA ASP A 61 27.97 1.28 0.06
C ASP A 61 28.72 0.48 -1.03
N ARG A 62 29.80 -0.23 -0.67
CA ARG A 62 30.59 -1.12 -1.53
C ARG A 62 30.33 -2.60 -1.27
N GLY A 63 29.38 -2.92 -0.38
CA GLY A 63 29.07 -4.31 0.00
C GLY A 63 30.06 -4.93 0.97
N ARG A 64 30.96 -4.17 1.60
CA ARG A 64 31.91 -4.69 2.60
C ARG A 64 31.23 -4.76 3.96
N PRO A 65 31.34 -5.90 4.67
CA PRO A 65 30.74 -6.04 5.99
C PRO A 65 31.31 -5.05 7.02
N TRP A 66 30.41 -4.51 7.83
CA TRP A 66 30.75 -3.81 9.06
C TRP A 66 31.02 -4.84 10.17
N THR A 67 32.10 -4.63 10.92
CA THR A 67 32.43 -5.45 12.10
C THR A 67 31.88 -4.88 13.40
N GLY A 68 31.41 -3.61 13.33
CA GLY A 68 30.94 -2.86 14.47
C GLY A 68 32.04 -2.18 15.28
N ARG A 69 33.32 -2.59 15.09
CA ARG A 69 34.48 -2.02 15.79
C ARG A 69 34.99 -0.73 15.15
N GLU A 70 34.54 -0.41 13.96
CA GLU A 70 34.92 0.81 13.26
C GLU A 70 34.43 2.03 14.02
N PRO A 71 35.26 3.09 14.10
CA PRO A 71 34.86 4.36 14.69
C PRO A 71 33.60 4.88 14.03
N TYR A 72 32.73 5.53 14.79
CA TYR A 72 31.54 6.18 14.26
C TYR A 72 31.88 7.11 13.08
N ARG A 73 31.14 7.04 12.00
CA ARG A 73 31.31 7.89 10.81
C ARG A 73 29.98 8.56 10.46
N PRO A 74 29.91 9.90 10.40
CA PRO A 74 28.75 10.60 9.92
C PRO A 74 28.54 10.37 8.41
N HIS A 75 27.34 10.71 7.89
CA HIS A 75 26.98 10.61 6.46
C HIS A 75 27.15 9.23 5.82
N THR A 76 27.15 8.16 6.62
CA THR A 76 27.46 6.81 6.17
C THR A 76 26.19 5.98 6.02
N PHE A 77 26.03 5.33 4.87
CA PHE A 77 24.95 4.36 4.67
C PHE A 77 25.36 2.99 5.18
N VAL A 78 24.44 2.36 5.91
CA VAL A 78 24.55 0.95 6.32
C VAL A 78 23.37 0.20 5.69
N TRP A 79 23.67 -0.80 4.88
CA TRP A 79 22.72 -1.61 4.16
C TRP A 79 22.56 -2.96 4.82
N PHE A 80 21.32 -3.50 4.82
CA PHE A 80 21.04 -4.81 5.39
C PHE A 80 19.71 -5.36 4.87
N HIS A 81 19.51 -6.67 4.99
CA HIS A 81 18.19 -7.26 4.83
C HIS A 81 17.50 -7.30 6.19
N ARG A 82 16.26 -6.83 6.23
CA ARG A 82 15.44 -6.93 7.45
C ARG A 82 15.14 -8.38 7.76
N THR A 83 15.17 -8.75 9.01
CA THR A 83 14.59 -10.00 9.49
C THR A 83 13.09 -9.95 9.21
N LEU A 84 12.60 -10.91 8.44
CA LEU A 84 11.17 -11.03 8.11
C LEU A 84 10.50 -11.82 9.23
N ARG A 85 9.32 -11.38 9.62
CA ARG A 85 8.44 -12.14 10.50
C ARG A 85 7.64 -13.13 9.67
N ASP A 86 7.20 -14.21 10.28
CA ASP A 86 6.20 -15.07 9.68
C ASP A 86 4.89 -14.31 9.59
N GLU A 87 4.35 -14.24 8.38
CA GLU A 87 3.07 -13.60 8.09
C GLU A 87 2.08 -14.67 7.66
N PRO A 88 0.84 -14.67 8.21
CA PRO A 88 -0.20 -15.58 7.75
C PRO A 88 -0.43 -15.41 6.24
N GLU A 89 -0.59 -16.53 5.56
CA GLU A 89 -0.85 -16.50 4.12
C GLU A 89 -2.22 -15.89 3.83
N VAL A 90 -2.23 -14.82 3.03
CA VAL A 90 -3.47 -14.15 2.63
C VAL A 90 -4.24 -15.03 1.64
N PRO A 91 -5.52 -15.34 1.90
CA PRO A 91 -6.32 -16.17 1.02
C PRO A 91 -6.57 -15.49 -0.33
N GLY A 92 -6.67 -16.32 -1.36
CA GLY A 92 -6.94 -15.89 -2.73
C GLY A 92 -5.67 -15.53 -3.51
N GLU A 93 -5.76 -15.71 -4.81
CA GLU A 93 -4.66 -15.53 -5.74
C GLU A 93 -4.53 -14.08 -6.22
N LEU A 94 -3.30 -13.60 -6.37
CA LEU A 94 -2.96 -12.37 -7.08
C LEU A 94 -2.88 -12.65 -8.58
N THR A 95 -4.02 -12.59 -9.27
CA THR A 95 -4.14 -13.00 -10.67
C THR A 95 -3.65 -11.91 -11.63
N VAL A 96 -2.91 -12.25 -12.67
CA VAL A 96 -2.52 -11.31 -13.73
C VAL A 96 -3.67 -11.16 -14.72
N LEU A 97 -4.18 -9.94 -14.88
CA LEU A 97 -5.19 -9.56 -15.87
C LEU A 97 -4.57 -9.17 -17.22
N TYR A 98 -3.41 -8.51 -17.16
CA TYR A 98 -2.70 -8.02 -18.34
C TYR A 98 -1.20 -7.86 -18.04
N ARG A 99 -0.36 -8.08 -19.04
CA ARG A 99 1.07 -7.82 -18.98
C ARG A 99 1.62 -7.40 -20.34
N ASP A 100 2.42 -6.34 -20.34
CA ASP A 100 3.30 -5.97 -21.44
C ASP A 100 4.70 -5.59 -20.90
N GLU A 101 5.53 -4.94 -21.72
CA GLU A 101 6.88 -4.49 -21.34
C GLU A 101 6.88 -3.33 -20.31
N ARG A 102 5.77 -2.59 -20.21
CA ARG A 102 5.64 -1.38 -19.40
C ARG A 102 4.89 -1.63 -18.09
N ILE A 103 3.81 -2.38 -18.18
CA ILE A 103 2.87 -2.56 -17.08
C ILE A 103 2.48 -4.01 -16.83
N VAL A 104 2.14 -4.30 -15.59
CA VAL A 104 1.43 -5.51 -15.21
C VAL A 104 0.19 -5.09 -14.42
N VAL A 105 -0.96 -5.59 -14.83
CA VAL A 105 -2.24 -5.33 -14.14
C VAL A 105 -2.68 -6.60 -13.44
N PHE A 106 -2.98 -6.46 -12.16
CA PHE A 106 -3.40 -7.58 -11.32
C PHE A 106 -4.84 -7.42 -10.86
N ASP A 107 -5.47 -8.55 -10.59
CA ASP A 107 -6.70 -8.65 -9.82
C ASP A 107 -6.36 -9.03 -8.37
N LYS A 108 -6.21 -8.01 -7.52
CA LYS A 108 -5.76 -8.15 -6.14
C LYS A 108 -6.86 -8.78 -5.28
N PRO A 109 -6.59 -9.82 -4.48
CA PRO A 109 -7.56 -10.33 -3.51
C PRO A 109 -7.77 -9.36 -2.34
N HIS A 110 -8.84 -9.58 -1.56
CA HIS A 110 -9.02 -8.93 -0.27
C HIS A 110 -7.85 -9.27 0.67
N PHE A 111 -7.66 -8.49 1.72
CA PHE A 111 -6.65 -8.67 2.77
C PHE A 111 -5.18 -8.56 2.33
N LEU A 112 -4.87 -8.59 1.05
CA LEU A 112 -3.51 -8.41 0.55
C LEU A 112 -3.14 -6.92 0.52
N ALA A 113 -2.06 -6.53 1.23
CA ALA A 113 -1.55 -5.17 1.17
C ALA A 113 -1.02 -4.86 -0.24
N THR A 114 -1.15 -3.61 -0.73
CA THR A 114 -0.57 -3.25 -2.04
C THR A 114 0.95 -3.21 -1.99
N ILE A 115 1.50 -2.59 -0.95
CA ILE A 115 2.95 -2.40 -0.75
C ILE A 115 3.35 -2.85 0.66
N PRO A 116 4.62 -3.21 0.88
CA PRO A 116 5.13 -3.52 2.22
C PRO A 116 4.90 -2.38 3.20
N ARG A 117 4.19 -2.64 4.31
CA ARG A 117 3.96 -1.66 5.36
C ARG A 117 3.60 -2.32 6.70
N GLY A 118 4.21 -1.85 7.79
CA GLY A 118 3.90 -2.31 9.15
C GLY A 118 4.12 -3.81 9.29
N ARG A 119 3.07 -4.55 9.67
CA ARG A 119 3.10 -6.00 9.84
C ARG A 119 2.92 -6.80 8.53
N HIS A 120 2.59 -6.15 7.42
CA HIS A 120 2.35 -6.77 6.11
C HIS A 120 3.50 -6.39 5.17
N VAL A 121 4.54 -7.21 5.11
CA VAL A 121 5.75 -6.99 4.31
C VAL A 121 5.81 -8.01 3.18
N VAL A 122 5.91 -9.30 3.51
CA VAL A 122 5.96 -10.41 2.54
C VAL A 122 4.59 -10.58 1.89
N GLN A 123 3.52 -10.54 2.70
CA GLN A 123 2.14 -10.62 2.23
C GLN A 123 1.68 -9.26 1.67
N SER A 124 2.36 -8.82 0.60
CA SER A 124 1.98 -7.65 -0.18
C SER A 124 2.04 -7.94 -1.68
N ALA A 125 1.13 -7.29 -2.44
CA ALA A 125 1.00 -7.53 -3.87
C ALA A 125 2.31 -7.27 -4.63
N VAL A 126 3.03 -6.19 -4.29
CA VAL A 126 4.31 -5.87 -4.94
C VAL A 126 5.37 -6.93 -4.67
N VAL A 127 5.46 -7.46 -3.45
CA VAL A 127 6.46 -8.48 -3.09
C VAL A 127 6.14 -9.80 -3.78
N LYS A 128 4.90 -10.28 -3.63
CA LYS A 128 4.45 -11.52 -4.30
C LYS A 128 4.62 -11.44 -5.82
N ALA A 129 4.25 -10.32 -6.43
CA ALA A 129 4.38 -10.14 -7.88
C ALA A 129 5.83 -10.10 -8.36
N ARG A 130 6.74 -9.44 -7.62
CA ARG A 130 8.17 -9.43 -7.95
C ARG A 130 8.78 -10.82 -7.94
N GLU A 131 8.43 -11.60 -6.94
CA GLU A 131 8.93 -12.97 -6.78
C GLU A 131 8.35 -13.90 -7.87
N ALA A 132 7.04 -13.89 -8.03
CA ALA A 132 6.36 -14.74 -9.00
C ALA A 132 6.75 -14.47 -10.46
N LEU A 133 7.02 -13.21 -10.82
CA LEU A 133 7.32 -12.80 -12.20
C LEU A 133 8.81 -12.59 -12.47
N GLY A 134 9.68 -12.64 -11.45
CA GLY A 134 11.11 -12.34 -11.60
C GLY A 134 11.37 -10.87 -11.99
N LEU A 135 10.50 -9.92 -11.59
CA LEU A 135 10.57 -8.51 -11.92
C LEU A 135 10.95 -7.67 -10.70
N PRO A 136 12.24 -7.54 -10.31
CA PRO A 136 12.66 -6.90 -9.08
C PRO A 136 12.36 -5.39 -9.01
N GLU A 137 12.15 -4.74 -10.16
CA GLU A 137 11.81 -3.31 -10.25
C GLU A 137 10.31 -3.04 -10.26
N LEU A 138 9.47 -4.08 -10.31
CA LEU A 138 8.01 -3.93 -10.33
C LEU A 138 7.55 -3.02 -9.17
N SER A 139 6.68 -2.06 -9.49
CA SER A 139 6.23 -1.07 -8.52
C SER A 139 4.78 -0.66 -8.76
N ALA A 140 4.01 -0.48 -7.71
CA ALA A 140 2.63 -0.02 -7.82
C ALA A 140 2.56 1.40 -8.40
N ALA A 141 1.73 1.61 -9.42
CA ALA A 141 1.43 2.93 -9.97
C ALA A 141 0.43 3.69 -9.08
N HIS A 142 -0.48 2.95 -8.44
CA HIS A 142 -1.43 3.45 -7.43
C HIS A 142 -1.60 2.42 -6.31
N ARG A 143 -2.43 2.74 -5.33
CA ARG A 143 -2.64 1.85 -4.18
C ARG A 143 -4.13 1.56 -3.98
N LEU A 144 -4.40 0.32 -3.59
CA LEU A 144 -5.64 -0.11 -2.96
C LEU A 144 -5.37 -0.37 -1.48
N ASP A 145 -6.36 -0.14 -0.64
CA ASP A 145 -6.29 -0.53 0.78
C ASP A 145 -6.16 -2.05 0.91
N ARG A 146 -5.66 -2.53 2.05
CA ARG A 146 -5.51 -3.96 2.33
C ARG A 146 -6.83 -4.72 2.13
N GLY A 147 -7.94 -4.17 2.64
CA GLY A 147 -9.27 -4.78 2.51
C GLY A 147 -9.88 -4.68 1.10
N THR A 148 -9.46 -3.72 0.28
CA THR A 148 -10.03 -3.51 -1.07
C THR A 148 -9.44 -4.51 -2.06
N ALA A 149 -10.30 -5.27 -2.74
CA ALA A 149 -9.91 -6.14 -3.86
C ALA A 149 -9.99 -5.42 -5.21
N GLY A 150 -9.52 -6.08 -6.28
CA GLY A 150 -9.72 -5.67 -7.67
C GLY A 150 -8.50 -5.13 -8.39
N VAL A 151 -8.73 -4.36 -9.45
CA VAL A 151 -7.73 -3.94 -10.44
C VAL A 151 -6.62 -3.09 -9.81
N LEU A 152 -5.40 -3.58 -9.89
CA LEU A 152 -4.18 -2.94 -9.40
C LEU A 152 -3.15 -2.84 -10.52
N LEU A 153 -2.79 -1.62 -10.92
CA LEU A 153 -1.77 -1.35 -11.93
C LEU A 153 -0.39 -1.24 -11.30
N MET A 154 0.57 -1.98 -11.86
CA MET A 154 1.99 -1.89 -11.52
C MET A 154 2.82 -1.60 -12.77
N THR A 155 3.95 -0.94 -12.60
CA THR A 155 4.94 -0.69 -13.67
C THR A 155 6.06 -1.72 -13.57
N ALA A 156 6.47 -2.29 -14.72
CA ALA A 156 7.47 -3.35 -14.76
C ALA A 156 8.88 -2.86 -14.40
N GLU A 157 9.24 -1.65 -14.85
CA GLU A 157 10.57 -1.08 -14.68
C GLU A 157 10.49 0.33 -14.08
N ARG A 158 11.63 0.79 -13.52
CA ARG A 158 11.74 2.12 -12.89
C ARG A 158 11.44 3.28 -13.84
N ARG A 159 11.83 3.17 -15.11
CA ARG A 159 11.62 4.22 -16.11
C ARG A 159 10.14 4.52 -16.38
N TRP A 160 9.26 3.55 -16.16
CA TRP A 160 7.82 3.68 -16.38
C TRP A 160 7.06 4.23 -15.17
N ARG A 161 7.70 4.34 -13.98
CA ARG A 161 6.99 4.76 -12.76
C ARG A 161 6.40 6.15 -12.87
N ALA A 162 7.21 7.15 -13.26
CA ALA A 162 6.75 8.52 -13.31
C ALA A 162 5.60 8.72 -14.32
N PRO A 163 5.67 8.25 -15.58
CA PRO A 163 4.56 8.35 -16.52
C PRO A 163 3.24 7.76 -16.01
N TYR A 164 3.27 6.54 -15.47
CA TYR A 164 2.03 5.89 -15.00
C TYR A 164 1.55 6.40 -13.64
N GLN A 165 2.41 6.90 -12.77
CA GLN A 165 1.99 7.55 -11.53
C GLN A 165 1.33 8.91 -11.79
N SER A 166 1.77 9.66 -12.81
CA SER A 166 1.14 10.93 -13.20
C SER A 166 -0.31 10.75 -13.63
N VAL A 167 -0.67 9.62 -14.27
CA VAL A 167 -2.07 9.30 -14.63
C VAL A 167 -3.01 9.39 -13.43
N PHE A 168 -2.55 8.93 -12.26
CA PHE A 168 -3.32 9.01 -11.02
C PHE A 168 -3.20 10.35 -10.30
N ALA A 169 -2.00 10.93 -10.29
CA ALA A 169 -1.75 12.22 -9.64
C ALA A 169 -2.53 13.35 -10.32
N GLU A 170 -2.62 13.33 -11.65
CA GLU A 170 -3.33 14.31 -12.48
C GLU A 170 -4.82 13.95 -12.69
N ARG A 171 -5.29 12.85 -12.09
CA ARG A 171 -6.69 12.37 -12.16
C ARG A 171 -7.15 12.04 -13.57
N LEU A 172 -6.24 11.56 -14.42
CA LEU A 172 -6.53 11.15 -15.80
C LEU A 172 -7.12 9.74 -15.88
N ALA A 173 -7.10 8.98 -14.79
CA ALA A 173 -7.70 7.66 -14.71
C ALA A 173 -9.15 7.73 -14.25
N THR A 174 -10.04 7.10 -14.98
CA THR A 174 -11.41 6.78 -14.54
C THR A 174 -11.38 5.48 -13.73
N LYS A 175 -11.84 5.56 -12.49
CA LYS A 175 -11.90 4.42 -11.55
C LYS A 175 -13.36 4.13 -11.24
N THR A 176 -13.79 2.90 -11.47
CA THR A 176 -15.13 2.44 -11.08
C THR A 176 -14.97 1.36 -10.02
N TYR A 177 -15.63 1.55 -8.90
CA TYR A 177 -15.70 0.57 -7.82
C TYR A 177 -17.08 -0.03 -7.71
N ARG A 178 -17.16 -1.20 -7.08
CA ARG A 178 -18.40 -1.80 -6.57
C ARG A 178 -18.31 -1.86 -5.05
N ALA A 179 -19.43 -1.59 -4.39
CA ALA A 179 -19.50 -1.61 -2.93
C ALA A 179 -20.84 -2.17 -2.47
N ILE A 180 -20.87 -2.89 -1.33
CA ILE A 180 -22.13 -3.29 -0.69
C ILE A 180 -22.24 -2.57 0.65
N ALA A 181 -23.41 -1.96 0.86
CA ALA A 181 -23.78 -1.27 2.09
C ALA A 181 -25.30 -1.38 2.32
N ALA A 182 -25.80 -0.84 3.42
CA ALA A 182 -27.25 -0.75 3.66
C ALA A 182 -27.95 0.03 2.55
N ASP A 183 -29.17 -0.40 2.19
CA ASP A 183 -30.08 0.37 1.32
C ASP A 183 -30.91 1.31 2.19
N ASP A 184 -30.59 2.60 2.16
CA ASP A 184 -31.34 3.61 2.90
C ASP A 184 -32.31 4.33 1.95
N PRO A 185 -33.63 4.14 2.09
CA PRO A 185 -34.63 4.77 1.23
C PRO A 185 -34.71 6.30 1.35
N ARG A 186 -34.04 6.88 2.36
CA ARG A 186 -33.96 8.35 2.51
C ARG A 186 -32.94 8.97 1.57
N LEU A 187 -32.02 8.16 1.02
CA LEU A 187 -31.01 8.61 0.07
C LEU A 187 -31.50 8.45 -1.38
N ALA A 188 -31.48 9.54 -2.12
CA ALA A 188 -31.81 9.54 -3.54
C ALA A 188 -30.53 9.38 -4.38
N PHE A 189 -30.51 8.39 -5.27
CA PHE A 189 -29.42 8.13 -6.19
C PHE A 189 -29.81 8.45 -7.65
N PRO A 190 -28.85 8.83 -8.55
CA PRO A 190 -27.42 9.02 -8.25
C PRO A 190 -27.16 10.24 -7.37
N LEU A 191 -26.13 10.16 -6.53
CA LEU A 191 -25.73 11.29 -5.70
C LEU A 191 -24.20 11.52 -5.73
N ARG A 192 -23.78 12.76 -5.44
CA ARG A 192 -22.39 13.11 -5.23
C ARG A 192 -22.16 13.42 -3.76
N VAL A 193 -21.12 12.79 -3.21
CA VAL A 193 -20.62 13.09 -1.86
C VAL A 193 -19.36 13.94 -1.99
N GLU A 194 -19.35 15.03 -1.24
CA GLU A 194 -18.22 15.95 -1.17
C GLU A 194 -17.81 16.14 0.29
N SER A 195 -16.52 16.11 0.57
CA SER A 195 -16.01 16.33 1.92
C SER A 195 -14.55 16.80 1.92
N HIS A 196 -14.11 17.33 3.06
CA HIS A 196 -12.70 17.58 3.31
C HIS A 196 -12.11 16.44 4.12
N LEU A 197 -11.40 15.53 3.46
CA LEU A 197 -10.80 14.35 4.09
C LEU A 197 -9.33 14.59 4.41
N VAL A 198 -8.97 14.30 5.66
CA VAL A 198 -7.58 14.34 6.16
C VAL A 198 -7.23 13.00 6.79
N LYS A 199 -6.06 12.46 6.46
CA LYS A 199 -5.48 11.27 7.09
C LYS A 199 -4.25 11.67 7.86
N ARG A 200 -4.35 11.73 9.17
CA ARG A 200 -3.24 12.09 10.06
C ARG A 200 -2.30 10.91 10.28
N VAL A 201 -1.04 11.21 10.52
CA VAL A 201 -0.06 10.19 10.92
C VAL A 201 -0.47 9.62 12.29
N GLY A 202 -0.45 8.30 12.41
CA GLY A 202 -0.84 7.61 13.65
C GLY A 202 -2.33 7.30 13.81
N THR A 203 -3.25 7.92 13.04
CA THR A 203 -4.67 7.53 13.07
C THR A 203 -4.94 6.34 12.16
N LEU A 204 -5.97 5.54 12.45
CA LEU A 204 -6.42 4.44 11.57
C LEU A 204 -7.43 4.91 10.53
N GLN A 205 -8.35 5.79 10.91
CA GLN A 205 -9.39 6.37 10.06
C GLN A 205 -8.93 7.67 9.37
N ALA A 206 -9.54 8.01 8.24
CA ALA A 206 -9.54 9.37 7.72
C ALA A 206 -10.64 10.17 8.42
N GLU A 207 -10.37 11.43 8.70
CA GLU A 207 -11.29 12.35 9.37
C GLU A 207 -11.93 13.28 8.34
N THR A 208 -13.22 13.57 8.52
CA THR A 208 -13.91 14.62 7.78
C THR A 208 -13.82 15.92 8.59
N LEU A 209 -13.36 16.99 7.96
CA LEU A 209 -13.24 18.30 8.55
C LEU A 209 -14.26 19.27 7.92
N ASP A 210 -14.68 20.26 8.71
CA ASP A 210 -15.46 21.39 8.20
C ASP A 210 -14.53 22.39 7.49
N ALA A 211 -14.30 22.13 6.20
CA ALA A 211 -13.42 22.91 5.33
C ALA A 211 -13.84 22.70 3.86
N PRO A 212 -13.39 23.54 2.92
CA PRO A 212 -13.69 23.37 1.50
C PRO A 212 -13.36 21.94 1.01
N PRO A 213 -14.27 21.27 0.27
CA PRO A 213 -14.10 19.89 -0.15
C PRO A 213 -12.81 19.63 -0.93
N ASN A 214 -12.15 18.53 -0.62
CA ASN A 214 -10.97 18.02 -1.33
C ASN A 214 -11.14 16.57 -1.84
N ALA A 215 -12.29 15.96 -1.54
CA ALA A 215 -12.67 14.61 -1.92
C ALA A 215 -14.09 14.61 -2.51
N PHE A 216 -14.24 13.98 -3.68
CA PHE A 216 -15.49 13.93 -4.46
C PHE A 216 -15.73 12.51 -4.95
N THR A 217 -16.95 11.99 -4.72
CA THR A 217 -17.33 10.63 -5.12
C THR A 217 -18.76 10.61 -5.65
N ASP A 218 -18.95 10.14 -6.87
CA ASP A 218 -20.26 9.86 -7.44
C ASP A 218 -20.67 8.44 -7.09
N ILE A 219 -21.91 8.25 -6.64
CA ILE A 219 -22.46 6.97 -6.20
C ILE A 219 -23.81 6.75 -6.89
N ASP A 220 -24.02 5.55 -7.41
CA ASP A 220 -25.28 5.11 -7.96
C ASP A 220 -25.61 3.69 -7.50
N VAL A 221 -26.89 3.32 -7.51
CA VAL A 221 -27.34 1.98 -7.13
C VAL A 221 -27.43 1.08 -8.35
N VAL A 222 -26.87 -0.12 -8.25
CA VAL A 222 -26.90 -1.15 -9.29
C VAL A 222 -27.97 -2.18 -9.02
N GLU A 223 -28.05 -2.66 -7.78
CA GLU A 223 -28.99 -3.71 -7.35
C GLU A 223 -29.37 -3.50 -5.88
N ARG A 224 -30.63 -3.83 -5.52
CA ARG A 224 -31.10 -3.84 -4.15
C ARG A 224 -31.56 -5.24 -3.76
N ARG A 225 -31.16 -5.69 -2.56
CA ARG A 225 -31.53 -7.02 -2.07
C ARG A 225 -31.52 -7.08 -0.54
N GLY A 226 -32.65 -7.41 0.08
CA GLY A 226 -32.72 -7.73 1.52
C GLY A 226 -32.23 -6.61 2.44
N GLY A 227 -32.55 -5.34 2.14
CA GLY A 227 -32.11 -4.19 2.95
C GLY A 227 -30.64 -3.76 2.70
N LEU A 228 -29.97 -4.40 1.74
CA LEU A 228 -28.65 -4.03 1.24
C LEU A 228 -28.74 -3.57 -0.22
N ALA A 229 -27.75 -2.79 -0.66
CA ALA A 229 -27.60 -2.45 -2.06
C ALA A 229 -26.17 -2.64 -2.54
N LEU A 230 -26.02 -3.02 -3.81
CA LEU A 230 -24.77 -2.97 -4.56
C LEU A 230 -24.72 -1.62 -5.25
N TYR A 231 -23.67 -0.89 -4.94
CA TYR A 231 -23.42 0.45 -5.47
C TYR A 231 -22.33 0.43 -6.53
N GLU A 232 -22.48 1.26 -7.55
CA GLU A 232 -21.40 1.70 -8.42
C GLU A 232 -20.85 3.02 -7.89
N VAL A 233 -19.53 3.09 -7.70
CA VAL A 233 -18.88 4.19 -7.03
C VAL A 233 -17.73 4.72 -7.90
N ARG A 234 -17.73 6.02 -8.22
CA ARG A 234 -16.72 6.69 -9.05
C ARG A 234 -16.05 7.80 -8.26
N PRO A 235 -14.90 7.52 -7.59
CA PRO A 235 -14.15 8.55 -6.91
C PRO A 235 -13.41 9.44 -7.93
N LEU A 236 -13.71 10.73 -7.95
CA LEU A 236 -13.07 11.73 -8.81
C LEU A 236 -11.69 12.16 -8.26
N THR A 237 -11.46 11.89 -7.00
CA THR A 237 -10.21 12.13 -6.28
C THR A 237 -9.63 10.82 -5.73
N GLY A 238 -8.51 10.84 -5.01
CA GLY A 238 -7.86 9.64 -4.50
C GLY A 238 -7.37 9.82 -3.06
N LYS A 239 -8.23 10.27 -2.15
CA LYS A 239 -7.85 10.39 -0.73
C LYS A 239 -7.87 9.03 -0.05
N THR A 240 -7.03 8.86 0.95
CA THR A 240 -6.99 7.63 1.76
C THR A 240 -8.36 7.38 2.39
N HIS A 241 -8.87 6.14 2.26
CA HIS A 241 -10.18 5.70 2.74
C HIS A 241 -11.38 6.50 2.18
N GLN A 242 -11.22 7.23 1.08
CA GLN A 242 -12.24 8.16 0.57
C GLN A 242 -13.64 7.52 0.46
N ILE A 243 -13.78 6.41 -0.25
CA ILE A 243 -15.08 5.73 -0.44
C ILE A 243 -15.64 5.30 0.92
N ARG A 244 -14.83 4.70 1.77
CA ARG A 244 -15.22 4.23 3.10
C ARG A 244 -15.73 5.36 3.98
N ALA A 245 -15.00 6.48 4.04
CA ALA A 245 -15.39 7.68 4.79
C ALA A 245 -16.68 8.30 4.24
N HIS A 246 -16.87 8.35 2.92
CA HIS A 246 -18.08 8.88 2.30
C HIS A 246 -19.31 8.01 2.59
N PHE A 247 -19.19 6.67 2.53
CA PHE A 247 -20.29 5.78 2.91
C PHE A 247 -20.62 5.89 4.41
N HIS A 248 -19.61 6.04 5.26
CA HIS A 248 -19.83 6.34 6.68
C HIS A 248 -20.55 7.67 6.88
N GLN A 249 -20.16 8.73 6.18
CA GLN A 249 -20.80 10.05 6.22
C GLN A 249 -22.28 10.01 5.82
N LEU A 250 -22.64 9.13 4.88
CA LEU A 250 -24.02 8.90 4.48
C LEU A 250 -24.83 8.08 5.51
N GLY A 251 -24.22 7.57 6.58
CA GLY A 251 -24.87 6.72 7.57
C GLY A 251 -25.04 5.25 7.12
N ILE A 252 -24.42 4.86 6.00
CA ILE A 252 -24.47 3.51 5.43
C ILE A 252 -23.03 2.96 5.26
N PRO A 253 -22.26 2.73 6.34
CA PRO A 253 -20.89 2.23 6.23
C PRO A 253 -20.85 0.94 5.42
N LEU A 254 -19.73 0.68 4.76
CA LEU A 254 -19.55 -0.50 3.92
C LEU A 254 -19.62 -1.78 4.75
N LEU A 255 -20.25 -2.79 4.21
CA LEU A 255 -20.31 -4.09 4.85
C LEU A 255 -18.89 -4.68 5.01
N GLY A 256 -18.58 -5.18 6.21
CA GLY A 256 -17.27 -5.74 6.54
C GLY A 256 -16.15 -4.72 6.70
N ASP A 257 -16.47 -3.44 6.92
CA ASP A 257 -15.46 -2.43 7.17
C ASP A 257 -15.00 -2.44 8.63
N PRO A 258 -13.73 -2.82 8.94
CA PRO A 258 -13.23 -2.87 10.31
C PRO A 258 -12.83 -1.51 10.88
N LEU A 259 -12.91 -0.44 10.08
CA LEU A 259 -12.49 0.89 10.52
C LEU A 259 -13.66 1.89 10.60
N TYR A 260 -14.79 1.64 9.94
CA TYR A 260 -15.93 2.55 9.92
C TYR A 260 -17.24 1.80 10.21
N PRO A 261 -18.15 2.31 11.08
CA PRO A 261 -18.03 3.60 11.78
C PRO A 261 -16.96 3.63 12.86
N ASP A 262 -16.72 2.51 13.54
CA ASP A 262 -15.80 2.37 14.67
C ASP A 262 -14.65 1.44 14.32
N VAL A 263 -13.49 1.69 14.95
CA VAL A 263 -12.33 0.83 14.77
C VAL A 263 -12.55 -0.47 15.52
N THR A 264 -12.64 -1.57 14.79
CA THR A 264 -12.65 -2.93 15.33
C THR A 264 -11.26 -3.53 15.22
N GLU A 265 -10.72 -4.03 16.32
CA GLU A 265 -9.50 -4.81 16.29
C GLU A 265 -9.77 -6.15 15.60
N VAL A 266 -8.99 -6.42 14.57
CA VAL A 266 -9.05 -7.66 13.80
C VAL A 266 -7.68 -8.31 13.85
N GLU A 267 -7.62 -9.58 14.20
CA GLU A 267 -6.36 -10.33 14.20
C GLU A 267 -5.75 -10.38 12.80
N ILE A 268 -4.43 -10.55 12.75
CA ILE A 268 -3.68 -10.49 11.48
C ILE A 268 -4.07 -11.63 10.53
N ASP A 269 -4.49 -12.75 11.07
CA ASP A 269 -4.90 -14.00 10.40
C ASP A 269 -6.43 -14.17 10.32
N ASP A 270 -7.20 -13.19 10.76
CA ASP A 270 -8.64 -13.20 10.54
C ASP A 270 -8.98 -12.67 9.15
N PHE A 271 -9.40 -13.57 8.30
CA PHE A 271 -9.87 -13.32 6.93
C PHE A 271 -11.36 -13.64 6.74
N SER A 272 -12.11 -13.77 7.83
CA SER A 272 -13.51 -14.22 7.81
C SER A 272 -14.46 -13.22 7.16
N MET A 273 -14.21 -11.91 7.32
CA MET A 273 -15.11 -10.87 6.82
C MET A 273 -14.38 -9.89 5.89
N PRO A 274 -14.45 -10.10 4.56
CA PRO A 274 -13.86 -9.18 3.61
C PRO A 274 -14.63 -7.85 3.56
N LEU A 275 -13.89 -6.75 3.44
CA LEU A 275 -14.47 -5.43 3.13
C LEU A 275 -15.21 -5.48 1.80
N SER A 276 -16.49 -5.18 1.79
CA SER A 276 -17.30 -5.17 0.57
C SER A 276 -17.00 -3.96 -0.33
N LEU A 277 -15.73 -3.87 -0.78
CA LEU A 277 -15.22 -2.85 -1.69
C LEU A 277 -14.32 -3.49 -2.75
N LEU A 278 -14.67 -3.31 -4.02
CA LEU A 278 -13.98 -3.86 -5.17
C LEU A 278 -13.61 -2.75 -6.15
N ALA A 279 -12.32 -2.58 -6.45
CA ALA A 279 -11.85 -1.77 -7.59
C ALA A 279 -12.21 -2.50 -8.89
N TYR A 280 -13.43 -2.30 -9.35
CA TYR A 280 -14.04 -3.10 -10.42
C TYR A 280 -13.41 -2.82 -11.78
N ARG A 281 -13.19 -1.53 -12.13
CA ARG A 281 -12.68 -1.13 -13.44
C ARG A 281 -11.73 0.06 -13.34
N LEU A 282 -10.69 0.01 -14.18
CA LEU A 282 -9.71 1.07 -14.36
C LEU A 282 -9.60 1.40 -15.86
N GLU A 283 -9.76 2.68 -16.22
CA GLU A 283 -9.69 3.17 -17.60
C GLU A 283 -8.81 4.42 -17.67
N PHE A 284 -7.91 4.49 -18.65
CA PHE A 284 -7.05 5.65 -18.90
C PHE A 284 -6.46 5.60 -20.32
N ALA A 285 -5.98 6.75 -20.82
CA ALA A 285 -5.11 6.76 -21.99
C ALA A 285 -3.68 6.44 -21.54
N ASP A 286 -3.02 5.49 -22.24
CA ASP A 286 -1.63 5.11 -21.93
C ASP A 286 -0.73 6.37 -22.02
N PRO A 287 0.02 6.72 -20.97
CA PRO A 287 0.79 7.98 -20.94
C PRO A 287 1.97 8.01 -21.91
N VAL A 288 2.31 6.87 -22.53
CA VAL A 288 3.44 6.76 -23.45
C VAL A 288 3.01 6.87 -24.91
N ASP A 289 1.89 6.24 -25.29
CA ASP A 289 1.44 6.17 -26.69
C ASP A 289 -0.01 6.62 -26.93
N GLY A 290 -0.72 7.03 -25.87
CA GLY A 290 -2.11 7.49 -25.96
C GLY A 290 -3.15 6.38 -26.16
N THR A 291 -2.75 5.11 -26.23
CA THR A 291 -3.66 3.98 -26.44
C THR A 291 -4.69 3.90 -25.32
N PRO A 292 -6.00 3.81 -25.60
CA PRO A 292 -7.01 3.59 -24.59
C PRO A 292 -6.80 2.25 -23.88
N ARG A 293 -6.70 2.28 -22.55
CA ARG A 293 -6.55 1.10 -21.71
C ARG A 293 -7.79 0.94 -20.82
N ARG A 294 -8.31 -0.28 -20.77
CA ARG A 294 -9.45 -0.65 -19.93
C ARG A 294 -9.23 -2.02 -19.32
N PHE A 295 -9.25 -2.10 -18.00
CA PHE A 295 -9.09 -3.33 -17.24
C PHE A 295 -10.25 -3.51 -16.29
N THR A 296 -10.78 -4.72 -16.22
CA THR A 296 -11.94 -5.07 -15.39
C THR A 296 -11.58 -6.27 -14.53
N SER A 297 -11.89 -6.19 -13.25
CA SER A 297 -11.74 -7.31 -12.31
C SER A 297 -12.68 -8.46 -12.69
N ALA A 298 -12.18 -9.68 -12.58
CA ALA A 298 -13.01 -10.89 -12.68
C ALA A 298 -13.73 -11.22 -11.37
N ARG A 299 -13.37 -10.55 -10.27
CA ARG A 299 -13.98 -10.72 -8.96
C ARG A 299 -15.37 -10.08 -8.91
N GLN A 300 -16.19 -10.59 -7.99
CA GLN A 300 -17.51 -10.06 -7.73
C GLN A 300 -17.71 -9.91 -6.22
N LEU A 301 -18.53 -8.94 -5.83
CA LEU A 301 -19.06 -8.85 -4.48
C LEU A 301 -20.37 -9.65 -4.42
N HIS A 302 -20.56 -10.36 -3.35
CA HIS A 302 -21.77 -11.15 -3.12
C HIS A 302 -22.52 -10.61 -1.92
N PHE A 303 -23.85 -10.51 -2.06
CA PHE A 303 -24.68 -10.25 -0.90
C PHE A 303 -24.55 -11.41 0.09
N PRO A 304 -24.54 -11.14 1.40
CA PRO A 304 -24.58 -12.21 2.40
C PRO A 304 -25.77 -13.12 2.13
N THR A 305 -25.56 -14.41 2.32
CA THR A 305 -26.68 -15.36 2.32
C THR A 305 -27.51 -15.12 3.58
N PRO A 306 -28.84 -15.15 3.48
CA PRO A 306 -29.76 -14.98 4.63
C PRO A 306 -29.51 -15.99 5.73
#